data_f8b481dbb55983d39e685f5406438716
#
_entry.id   f8b481dbb55983d39e685f5406438716
#
_cell.length_a   1.000
_cell.length_b   1.000
_cell.length_c   1.000
_cell.angle_alpha   90.00
_cell.angle_beta   90.00
_cell.angle_gamma   90.00
#
_symmetry.space_group_name_H-M   'P 1'
#
loop_
_entity.id
_entity.type
_entity.pdbx_description
1 polymer ?
#
loop_
_entity_poly.entity_id
_entity_poly.type
_entity_poly.pdbx_seq_one_letter_code
_entity_poly.pdbx_strand_id
1 'polypeptide(L)'
;MGRRLILDTNVLIAYERGTIDRSSLDADELAIASVSVAEYRVGIELADSASRAADRARALAAIMSAVDVLDYTQATAARHGRLLAHARRSGTPRGAHDLIIAAHAAETGRTIMSRDAKARFGNLPGVSAIDALFNPGSGQAR
;
A
#
# COMPACT_ATOMS: atom_id res chain seq x y z
N MET A 1 9.21 -19.08 6.86
CA MET A 1 8.41 -18.09 7.57
C MET A 1 8.09 -16.92 6.66
N GLY A 2 6.90 -16.40 6.80
CA GLY A 2 6.43 -15.32 5.95
C GLY A 2 7.05 -13.98 6.30
N ARG A 3 7.06 -13.10 5.31
CA ARG A 3 7.46 -11.70 5.48
C ARG A 3 6.33 -10.92 6.12
N ARG A 4 6.67 -9.81 6.78
CA ARG A 4 5.68 -8.85 7.25
C ARG A 4 5.67 -7.68 6.27
N LEU A 5 4.57 -7.54 5.54
CA LEU A 5 4.45 -6.59 4.44
C LEU A 5 3.35 -5.57 4.70
N ILE A 6 3.54 -4.36 4.15
CA ILE A 6 2.47 -3.38 3.98
C ILE A 6 2.35 -3.10 2.48
N LEU A 7 1.14 -3.21 1.95
CA LEU A 7 0.87 -3.02 0.54
C LEU A 7 0.66 -1.54 0.23
N ASP A 8 1.43 -1.00 -0.71
CA ASP A 8 1.17 0.32 -1.26
C ASP A 8 -0.17 0.30 -2.01
N THR A 9 -0.83 1.44 -2.14
CA THR A 9 -2.17 1.53 -2.72
C THR A 9 -2.22 0.92 -4.13
N ASN A 10 -1.21 1.14 -4.96
CA ASN A 10 -1.18 0.56 -6.30
C ASN A 10 -1.09 -0.97 -6.28
N VAL A 11 -0.42 -1.54 -5.30
CA VAL A 11 -0.35 -3.00 -5.12
C VAL A 11 -1.68 -3.54 -4.56
N LEU A 12 -2.32 -2.79 -3.67
CA LEU A 12 -3.65 -3.15 -3.17
C LEU A 12 -4.65 -3.27 -4.33
N ILE A 13 -4.64 -2.30 -5.23
CA ILE A 13 -5.51 -2.32 -6.42
C ILE A 13 -5.16 -3.51 -7.32
N ALA A 14 -3.87 -3.78 -7.54
CA ALA A 14 -3.42 -4.91 -8.34
C ALA A 14 -3.80 -6.25 -7.69
N TYR A 15 -3.69 -6.33 -6.37
CA TYR A 15 -4.11 -7.52 -5.61
C TYR A 15 -5.61 -7.79 -5.80
N GLU A 16 -6.44 -6.76 -5.68
CA GLU A 16 -7.89 -6.87 -5.89
C GLU A 16 -8.22 -7.31 -7.32
N ARG A 17 -7.54 -6.73 -8.31
CA ARG A 17 -7.76 -7.05 -9.73
C ARG A 17 -7.14 -8.39 -10.17
N GLY A 18 -6.36 -9.04 -9.31
CA GLY A 18 -5.71 -10.30 -9.64
C GLY A 18 -4.54 -10.15 -10.62
N THR A 19 -3.95 -8.95 -10.72
CA THR A 19 -2.83 -8.69 -11.63
C THR A 19 -1.46 -8.94 -11.00
N ILE A 20 -1.42 -9.31 -9.74
CA ILE A 20 -0.21 -9.80 -9.08
C ILE A 20 -0.37 -11.29 -8.77
N ASP A 21 0.75 -11.97 -8.59
CA ASP A 21 0.74 -13.38 -8.19
C ASP A 21 0.43 -13.48 -6.70
N ARG A 22 -0.86 -13.68 -6.37
CA ARG A 22 -1.31 -13.79 -4.99
C ARG A 22 -0.68 -14.97 -4.26
N SER A 23 -0.37 -16.06 -4.98
CA SER A 23 0.25 -17.23 -4.36
C SER A 23 1.63 -16.91 -3.81
N SER A 24 2.34 -15.92 -4.36
CA SER A 24 3.62 -15.47 -3.84
C SER A 24 3.52 -14.82 -2.46
N LEU A 25 2.31 -14.45 -2.04
CA LEU A 25 2.02 -13.78 -0.78
C LEU A 25 1.36 -14.68 0.27
N ASP A 26 1.11 -15.95 -0.06
CA ASP A 26 0.33 -16.86 0.80
C ASP A 26 0.95 -17.06 2.19
N ALA A 27 2.28 -17.03 2.27
CA ALA A 27 3.00 -17.20 3.53
C ALA A 27 3.23 -15.89 4.28
N ASP A 28 2.89 -14.77 3.69
CA ASP A 28 3.20 -13.44 4.21
C ASP A 28 2.07 -12.89 5.08
N GLU A 29 2.46 -12.08 6.06
CA GLU A 29 1.52 -11.29 6.86
C GLU A 29 1.33 -9.93 6.17
N LEU A 30 0.12 -9.69 5.73
CA LEU A 30 -0.21 -8.49 4.93
C LEU A 30 -0.93 -7.45 5.76
N ALA A 31 -0.57 -6.18 5.53
CA ALA A 31 -1.27 -5.04 6.10
C ALA A 31 -1.45 -3.96 5.04
N ILE A 32 -2.41 -3.08 5.26
CA ILE A 32 -2.60 -1.86 4.46
C ILE A 32 -2.76 -0.68 5.42
N ALA A 33 -2.39 0.50 4.98
CA ALA A 33 -2.62 1.72 5.76
C ALA A 33 -4.06 2.19 5.59
N SER A 34 -4.63 2.80 6.63
CA SER A 34 -5.97 3.38 6.54
C SER A 34 -6.04 4.47 5.46
N VAL A 35 -4.94 5.18 5.17
CA VAL A 35 -4.90 6.14 4.06
C VAL A 35 -5.08 5.45 2.70
N SER A 36 -4.60 4.21 2.55
CA SER A 36 -4.83 3.43 1.34
C SER A 36 -6.29 3.03 1.17
N VAL A 37 -6.98 2.75 2.29
CA VAL A 37 -8.44 2.53 2.27
C VAL A 37 -9.15 3.78 1.76
N ALA A 38 -8.76 4.96 2.22
CA ALA A 38 -9.33 6.21 1.75
C ALA A 38 -9.11 6.42 0.24
N GLU A 39 -7.90 6.16 -0.24
CA GLU A 39 -7.60 6.26 -1.67
C GLU A 39 -8.44 5.30 -2.50
N TYR A 40 -8.59 4.06 -2.04
CA TYR A 40 -9.44 3.07 -2.72
C TYR A 40 -10.91 3.52 -2.74
N ARG A 41 -11.41 4.09 -1.63
CA ARG A 41 -12.79 4.58 -1.55
C ARG A 41 -13.08 5.73 -2.51
N VAL A 42 -12.09 6.52 -2.88
CA VAL A 42 -12.25 7.53 -3.93
C VAL A 42 -12.74 6.86 -5.22
N GLY A 43 -12.17 5.71 -5.58
CA GLY A 43 -12.61 4.95 -6.75
C GLY A 43 -14.04 4.42 -6.63
N ILE A 44 -14.51 4.14 -5.42
CA ILE A 44 -15.91 3.75 -5.17
C ILE A 44 -16.84 4.96 -5.37
N GLU A 45 -16.49 6.09 -4.75
CA GLU A 45 -17.30 7.32 -4.84
C GLU A 45 -17.39 7.87 -6.26
N LEU A 46 -16.31 7.72 -7.05
CA LEU A 46 -16.25 8.23 -8.42
C LEU A 46 -16.63 7.17 -9.47
N ALA A 47 -17.12 6.00 -9.06
CA ALA A 47 -17.54 4.97 -9.99
C ALA A 47 -18.68 5.48 -10.89
N ASP A 48 -18.64 5.10 -12.17
CA ASP A 48 -19.57 5.59 -13.17
C ASP A 48 -20.95 4.91 -13.14
N SER A 49 -21.14 3.95 -12.22
CA SER A 49 -22.42 3.30 -12.00
C SER A 49 -22.55 2.78 -10.57
N ALA A 50 -23.77 2.65 -10.09
CA ALA A 50 -24.05 2.07 -8.77
C ALA A 50 -23.59 0.61 -8.70
N SER A 51 -23.67 -0.13 -9.80
CA SER A 51 -23.21 -1.51 -9.88
C SER A 51 -21.69 -1.62 -9.68
N ARG A 52 -20.91 -0.77 -10.34
CA ARG A 52 -19.46 -0.73 -10.18
C ARG A 52 -19.05 -0.28 -8.78
N ALA A 53 -19.75 0.70 -8.23
CA ALA A 53 -19.50 1.15 -6.85
C ALA A 53 -19.72 0.00 -5.87
N ALA A 54 -20.81 -0.74 -6.02
CA ALA A 54 -21.12 -1.89 -5.17
C ALA A 54 -20.09 -3.01 -5.30
N ASP A 55 -19.63 -3.30 -6.52
CA ASP A 55 -18.60 -4.33 -6.76
C ASP A 55 -17.28 -3.95 -6.08
N ARG A 56 -16.86 -2.69 -6.22
CA ARG A 56 -15.64 -2.19 -5.58
C ARG A 56 -15.74 -2.18 -4.06
N ALA A 57 -16.91 -1.82 -3.53
CA ALA A 57 -17.14 -1.84 -2.08
C ALA A 57 -17.05 -3.26 -1.52
N ARG A 58 -17.61 -4.25 -2.22
CA ARG A 58 -17.50 -5.66 -1.83
C ARG A 58 -16.06 -6.15 -1.88
N ALA A 59 -15.31 -5.77 -2.92
CA ALA A 59 -13.90 -6.14 -3.06
C ALA A 59 -13.07 -5.57 -1.91
N LEU A 60 -13.29 -4.30 -1.55
CA LEU A 60 -12.60 -3.67 -0.42
C LEU A 60 -12.94 -4.37 0.90
N ALA A 61 -14.21 -4.68 1.13
CA ALA A 61 -14.64 -5.38 2.35
C ALA A 61 -13.96 -6.76 2.46
N ALA A 62 -13.85 -7.49 1.34
CA ALA A 62 -13.15 -8.78 1.31
C ALA A 62 -11.67 -8.62 1.65
N ILE A 63 -11.01 -7.62 1.11
CA ILE A 63 -9.60 -7.34 1.43
C ILE A 63 -9.44 -7.01 2.91
N MET A 64 -10.27 -6.12 3.44
CA MET A 64 -10.18 -5.69 4.84
C MET A 64 -10.47 -6.82 5.83
N SER A 65 -11.16 -7.88 5.39
CA SER A 65 -11.34 -9.08 6.22
C SER A 65 -10.13 -10.02 6.19
N ALA A 66 -9.24 -9.89 5.20
CA ALA A 66 -8.10 -10.76 4.97
C ALA A 66 -6.76 -10.13 5.40
N VAL A 67 -6.69 -8.83 5.53
CA VAL A 67 -5.45 -8.11 5.88
C VAL A 67 -5.70 -7.17 7.06
N ASP A 68 -4.61 -6.85 7.78
CA ASP A 68 -4.68 -5.86 8.86
C ASP A 68 -4.74 -4.46 8.28
N VAL A 69 -5.61 -3.62 8.84
CA VAL A 69 -5.66 -2.19 8.51
C VAL A 69 -4.97 -1.41 9.63
N LEU A 70 -3.93 -0.67 9.27
CA LEU A 70 -3.12 0.07 10.23
C LEU A 70 -3.65 1.50 10.37
N ASP A 71 -4.09 1.85 11.57
CA ASP A 71 -4.54 3.19 11.88
C ASP A 71 -3.37 4.14 12.11
N TYR A 72 -3.56 5.40 11.74
CA TYR A 72 -2.59 6.46 11.99
C TYR A 72 -2.69 6.88 13.46
N THR A 73 -1.67 6.53 14.24
CA THR A 73 -1.61 6.81 15.69
C THR A 73 -0.53 7.85 15.97
N GLN A 74 -0.36 8.20 17.27
CA GLN A 74 0.73 9.09 17.67
C GLN A 74 2.10 8.47 17.37
N ALA A 75 2.24 7.15 17.48
CA ALA A 75 3.48 6.47 17.13
C ALA A 75 3.76 6.59 15.62
N THR A 76 2.73 6.47 14.80
CA THR A 76 2.84 6.72 13.36
C THR A 76 3.26 8.17 13.09
N ALA A 77 2.66 9.11 13.80
CA ALA A 77 2.97 10.54 13.65
C ALA A 77 4.43 10.84 13.96
N ALA A 78 5.01 10.20 14.97
CA ALA A 78 6.42 10.37 15.31
C ALA A 78 7.34 9.95 14.16
N ARG A 79 7.06 8.80 13.55
CA ARG A 79 7.82 8.30 12.40
C ARG A 79 7.59 9.17 11.16
N HIS A 80 6.34 9.56 10.92
CA HIS A 80 5.96 10.44 9.82
C HIS A 80 6.69 11.78 9.90
N GLY A 81 6.75 12.38 11.10
CA GLY A 81 7.48 13.64 11.31
C GLY A 81 8.95 13.54 10.94
N ARG A 82 9.61 12.44 11.29
CA ARG A 82 11.01 12.20 10.93
C ARG A 82 11.20 12.10 9.41
N LEU A 83 10.29 11.41 8.73
CA LEU A 83 10.36 11.26 7.27
C LEU A 83 10.07 12.58 6.55
N LEU A 84 9.11 13.36 7.05
CA LEU A 84 8.83 14.70 6.52
C LEU A 84 10.05 15.61 6.65
N ALA A 85 10.68 15.62 7.81
CA ALA A 85 11.89 16.43 8.05
C ALA A 85 13.04 15.98 7.12
N HIS A 86 13.22 14.68 6.96
CA HIS A 86 14.22 14.13 6.04
C HIS A 86 13.96 14.60 4.60
N ALA A 87 12.72 14.49 4.12
CA ALA A 87 12.37 14.90 2.77
C ALA A 87 12.63 16.39 2.54
N ARG A 88 12.30 17.23 3.53
CA ARG A 88 12.55 18.68 3.44
C ARG A 88 14.05 19.00 3.42
N ARG A 89 14.83 18.35 4.30
CA ARG A 89 16.28 18.56 4.37
C ARG A 89 16.99 18.09 3.11
N SER A 90 16.55 16.98 2.52
CA SER A 90 17.17 16.46 1.29
C SER A 90 16.71 17.19 0.03
N GLY A 91 15.67 18.04 0.13
CA GLY A 91 15.12 18.77 -1.00
C GLY A 91 14.46 17.89 -2.05
N THR A 92 14.12 16.66 -1.69
CA THR A 92 13.49 15.70 -2.59
C THR A 92 12.01 15.59 -2.24
N PRO A 93 11.10 16.13 -3.08
CA PRO A 93 9.67 16.02 -2.84
C PRO A 93 9.22 14.56 -2.81
N ARG A 94 8.29 14.26 -1.90
CA ARG A 94 7.68 12.94 -1.77
C ARG A 94 6.16 13.09 -1.69
N GLY A 95 5.43 12.13 -2.23
CA GLY A 95 3.99 12.10 -2.11
C GLY A 95 3.57 11.99 -0.63
N ALA A 96 2.55 12.75 -0.24
CA ALA A 96 2.10 12.80 1.14
C ALA A 96 1.66 11.42 1.65
N HIS A 97 0.91 10.68 0.84
CA HIS A 97 0.44 9.35 1.21
C HIS A 97 1.59 8.34 1.25
N ASP A 98 2.58 8.47 0.36
CA ASP A 98 3.76 7.60 0.38
C ASP A 98 4.54 7.75 1.69
N LEU A 99 4.68 8.96 2.20
CA LEU A 99 5.35 9.19 3.48
C LEU A 99 4.58 8.61 4.66
N ILE A 100 3.25 8.63 4.60
CA ILE A 100 2.41 8.01 5.63
C ILE A 100 2.57 6.48 5.60
N ILE A 101 2.54 5.87 4.42
CA ILE A 101 2.74 4.43 4.27
C ILE A 101 4.14 4.04 4.77
N ALA A 102 5.16 4.83 4.41
CA ALA A 102 6.52 4.62 4.90
C ALA A 102 6.63 4.73 6.42
N ALA A 103 5.88 5.66 7.02
CA ALA A 103 5.83 5.81 8.48
C ALA A 103 5.24 4.57 9.16
N HIS A 104 4.16 4.01 8.61
CA HIS A 104 3.61 2.76 9.12
C HIS A 104 4.62 1.61 9.01
N ALA A 105 5.33 1.54 7.89
CA ALA A 105 6.34 0.50 7.68
C ALA A 105 7.46 0.60 8.72
N ALA A 106 7.98 1.79 8.93
CA ALA A 106 9.05 2.03 9.91
C ALA A 106 8.58 1.74 11.35
N GLU A 107 7.36 2.16 11.68
CA GLU A 107 6.76 1.96 13.00
C GLU A 107 6.58 0.47 13.32
N THR A 108 6.10 -0.30 12.35
CA THR A 108 5.67 -1.68 12.59
C THR A 108 6.70 -2.72 12.15
N GLY A 109 7.84 -2.29 11.60
CA GLY A 109 8.88 -3.20 11.10
C GLY A 109 8.43 -3.99 9.88
N ARG A 110 7.55 -3.43 9.05
CA ARG A 110 7.09 -4.06 7.82
C ARG A 110 7.88 -3.55 6.62
N THR A 111 7.98 -4.40 5.61
CA THR A 111 8.54 -4.02 4.30
C THR A 111 7.41 -3.56 3.38
N ILE A 112 7.60 -2.43 2.72
CA ILE A 112 6.61 -1.92 1.76
C ILE A 112 6.70 -2.71 0.46
N MET A 113 5.58 -3.20 -0.02
CA MET A 113 5.48 -3.77 -1.36
C MET A 113 4.82 -2.75 -2.29
N SER A 114 5.53 -2.35 -3.35
CA SER A 114 5.09 -1.32 -4.28
C SER A 114 5.42 -1.74 -5.71
N ARG A 115 4.76 -1.11 -6.69
CA ARG A 115 5.09 -1.30 -8.11
C ARG A 115 6.43 -0.69 -8.47
N ASP A 116 6.80 0.38 -7.79
CA ASP A 116 8.02 1.14 -8.06
C ASP A 116 8.67 1.50 -6.73
N ALA A 117 9.08 0.46 -6.02
CA ALA A 117 9.56 0.58 -4.64
C ALA A 117 10.78 1.49 -4.54
N LYS A 118 11.73 1.38 -5.49
CA LYS A 118 12.97 2.15 -5.45
C LYS A 118 12.72 3.64 -5.65
N ALA A 119 11.87 4.01 -6.62
CA ALA A 119 11.58 5.41 -6.89
C ALA A 119 10.73 6.06 -5.80
N ARG A 120 9.77 5.30 -5.23
CA ARG A 120 8.84 5.84 -4.25
C ARG A 120 9.39 5.84 -2.83
N PHE A 121 10.15 4.80 -2.44
CA PHE A 121 10.55 4.57 -1.06
C PHE A 121 12.05 4.41 -0.87
N GLY A 122 12.83 4.37 -1.94
CA GLY A 122 14.29 4.29 -1.87
C GLY A 122 14.89 5.48 -1.12
N ASN A 123 15.92 5.24 -0.33
CA ASN A 123 16.65 6.24 0.44
C ASN A 123 15.87 6.89 1.59
N LEU A 124 14.68 6.36 1.96
CA LEU A 124 14.00 6.82 3.16
C LEU A 124 14.57 6.08 4.38
N PRO A 125 15.01 6.82 5.43
CA PRO A 125 15.66 6.20 6.58
C PRO A 125 14.69 5.29 7.35
N GLY A 126 15.16 4.08 7.69
CA GLY A 126 14.37 3.11 8.45
C GLY A 126 13.28 2.41 7.65
N VAL A 127 13.24 2.59 6.33
CA VAL A 127 12.20 2.04 5.45
C VAL A 127 12.81 1.02 4.51
N SER A 128 12.22 -0.18 4.48
CA SER A 128 12.55 -1.24 3.51
C SER A 128 11.40 -1.37 2.51
N ALA A 129 11.74 -1.56 1.24
CA ALA A 129 10.76 -1.68 0.19
C ALA A 129 11.18 -2.72 -0.85
N ILE A 130 10.19 -3.43 -1.40
CA ILE A 130 10.38 -4.43 -2.45
C ILE A 130 9.35 -4.24 -3.55
N ASP A 131 9.70 -4.65 -4.76
CA ASP A 131 8.77 -4.62 -5.87
C ASP A 131 7.80 -5.80 -5.82
N ALA A 132 6.53 -5.55 -6.20
CA ALA A 132 5.53 -6.59 -6.31
C ALA A 132 5.82 -7.48 -7.54
N LEU A 133 5.54 -8.78 -7.41
CA LEU A 133 5.60 -9.73 -8.52
C LEU A 133 4.26 -9.69 -9.27
N PHE A 134 4.28 -9.18 -10.49
CA PHE A 134 3.09 -9.09 -11.32
C PHE A 134 2.91 -10.38 -12.12
N ASN A 135 1.64 -10.78 -12.28
CA ASN A 135 1.28 -11.93 -13.09
C ASN A 135 1.43 -11.57 -14.58
N PRO A 136 2.39 -12.18 -15.31
CA PRO A 136 2.64 -11.79 -16.70
C PRO A 136 1.48 -12.12 -17.64
N GLY A 137 0.56 -13.04 -17.27
CA GLY A 137 -0.59 -13.38 -18.09
C GLY A 137 -1.78 -12.43 -17.96
N SER A 138 -1.82 -11.61 -16.92
CA SER A 138 -2.98 -10.78 -16.63
C SER A 138 -3.04 -9.50 -17.48
N GLY A 139 -1.92 -9.06 -18.00
CA GLY A 139 -1.85 -7.85 -18.83
C GLY A 139 -2.34 -8.01 -20.26
N GLN A 140 -2.59 -9.23 -20.71
CA GLN A 140 -2.99 -9.54 -22.09
C GLN A 140 -4.48 -9.85 -22.23
N ALA A 141 -5.18 -10.02 -21.14
CA ALA A 141 -6.62 -10.29 -21.13
C ALA A 141 -7.40 -8.97 -21.23
N ARG A 142 -7.51 -8.45 -22.45
CA ARG A 142 -8.25 -7.21 -22.68
C ARG A 142 -9.17 -7.29 -23.84
#